data_4e51d080ce502f99185cdd66a89c840f
#
_entry.id   4e51d080ce502f99185cdd66a89c840f
#
_cell.length_a   1.000
_cell.length_b   1.000
_cell.length_c   1.000
_cell.angle_alpha   90.00
_cell.angle_beta   90.00
_cell.angle_gamma   90.00
#
_symmetry.space_group_name_H-M   'P 1'
#
loop_
_entity.id
_entity.type
_entity.pdbx_description
1 polymer ?
#
loop_
_entity_poly.entity_id
_entity_poly.type
_entity_poly.pdbx_seq_one_letter_code
_entity_poly.pdbx_strand_id
1 'polypeptide(L)'
;MKRRLASLLALLCLVCALTACGGGTSSADGSGSGSVSEAETAMTEEEYQSRVEEMSADVGEAMSSMSALSATDEASFRAGIDAVRSMVAPFREFAAITNPPEAWADAHSKIAEGCNGFADALEGLCDSAEGMLDGDVTTDDYNNAVMEYTTGLTEASALLTEGFGMIEE
;
A
#
# COMPACT_ATOMS: atom_id res chain seq x y z
N MET A 1 -19.68 9.16 -11.78
CA MET A 1 -18.33 9.17 -11.25
C MET A 1 -18.25 8.53 -9.87
N LYS A 2 -18.99 8.97 -8.84
CA LYS A 2 -18.96 8.42 -7.46
C LYS A 2 -19.09 6.88 -7.34
N ARG A 3 -19.84 6.21 -8.23
CA ARG A 3 -20.00 4.74 -8.21
C ARG A 3 -18.76 3.95 -8.63
N ARG A 4 -17.86 4.55 -9.42
CA ARG A 4 -16.62 3.88 -9.85
C ARG A 4 -15.53 3.94 -8.78
N LEU A 5 -15.42 5.06 -8.06
CA LEU A 5 -14.52 5.19 -6.91
C LEU A 5 -14.91 4.21 -5.79
N ALA A 6 -16.21 4.06 -5.49
CA ALA A 6 -16.69 3.09 -4.51
C ALA A 6 -16.33 1.63 -4.88
N SER A 7 -16.29 1.30 -6.18
CA SER A 7 -15.89 -0.03 -6.65
C SER A 7 -14.39 -0.25 -6.52
N LEU A 8 -13.57 0.80 -6.74
CA LEU A 8 -12.10 0.75 -6.56
C LEU A 8 -11.74 0.64 -5.07
N LEU A 9 -12.46 1.35 -4.21
CA LEU A 9 -12.32 1.24 -2.76
C LEU A 9 -12.62 -0.18 -2.27
N ALA A 10 -13.65 -0.84 -2.84
CA ALA A 10 -14.00 -2.21 -2.51
C ALA A 10 -12.91 -3.22 -2.93
N LEU A 11 -12.20 -2.95 -4.03
CA LEU A 11 -11.07 -3.79 -4.48
C LEU A 11 -9.86 -3.62 -3.55
N LEU A 12 -9.54 -2.38 -3.17
CA LEU A 12 -8.47 -2.08 -2.23
C LEU A 12 -8.76 -2.65 -0.83
N CYS A 13 -10.03 -2.59 -0.37
CA CYS A 13 -10.45 -3.21 0.90
C CYS A 13 -10.38 -4.74 0.87
N LEU A 14 -10.43 -5.38 -0.32
CA LEU A 14 -10.29 -6.83 -0.44
C LEU A 14 -8.86 -7.29 -0.11
N VAL A 15 -7.85 -6.45 -0.41
CA VAL A 15 -6.45 -6.67 0.01
C VAL A 15 -6.35 -6.67 1.53
N CYS A 16 -7.12 -5.80 2.20
CA CYS A 16 -7.14 -5.66 3.65
C CYS A 16 -7.91 -6.80 4.36
N ALA A 17 -8.85 -7.47 3.67
CA ALA A 17 -9.67 -8.53 4.25
C ALA A 17 -8.86 -9.82 4.56
N LEU A 18 -7.67 -9.97 4.01
CA LEU A 18 -6.76 -11.08 4.33
C LEU A 18 -6.03 -10.87 5.67
N THR A 19 -6.04 -9.64 6.21
CA THR A 19 -5.36 -9.28 7.47
C THR A 19 -6.32 -9.04 8.64
N ALA A 20 -7.65 -9.09 8.43
CA ALA A 20 -8.63 -8.77 9.44
C ALA A 20 -8.80 -9.89 10.50
N CYS A 21 -7.82 -10.05 11.35
CA CYS A 21 -8.00 -10.64 12.66
C CYS A 21 -7.12 -9.93 13.69
N GLY A 22 -7.63 -8.86 14.32
CA GLY A 22 -6.98 -8.23 15.47
C GLY A 22 -7.13 -6.71 15.48
N GLY A 23 -8.01 -6.19 16.32
CA GLY A 23 -8.26 -4.76 16.47
C GLY A 23 -7.26 -4.04 17.35
N GLY A 24 -7.18 -2.72 17.19
CA GLY A 24 -6.53 -1.81 18.14
C GLY A 24 -6.23 -0.45 17.51
N THR A 25 -6.94 0.56 17.96
CA THR A 25 -6.79 1.98 17.61
C THR A 25 -5.61 2.63 18.32
N SER A 26 -4.83 3.47 17.66
CA SER A 26 -4.13 4.59 18.26
C SER A 26 -3.68 5.62 17.23
N SER A 27 -4.05 6.88 17.48
CA SER A 27 -3.70 8.06 16.71
C SER A 27 -2.33 8.62 17.13
N ALA A 28 -1.54 9.13 16.20
CA ALA A 28 -0.45 10.05 16.48
C ALA A 28 -0.23 11.04 15.33
N ASP A 29 -0.19 12.29 15.70
CA ASP A 29 -0.03 13.52 14.95
C ASP A 29 1.45 13.76 14.57
N GLY A 30 1.73 14.26 13.35
CA GLY A 30 3.10 14.58 12.95
C GLY A 30 3.17 15.47 11.70
N SER A 31 3.29 16.78 11.93
CA SER A 31 3.46 17.83 10.93
C SER A 31 4.89 17.88 10.36
N GLY A 32 5.06 17.99 9.05
CA GLY A 32 6.35 18.17 8.38
C GLY A 32 6.26 19.06 7.14
N SER A 33 6.93 20.20 7.24
CA SER A 33 6.97 21.32 6.31
C SER A 33 7.79 21.03 5.05
N GLY A 34 7.25 21.43 3.87
CA GLY A 34 7.83 21.20 2.57
C GLY A 34 8.67 22.34 2.01
N SER A 35 9.46 22.01 1.04
CA SER A 35 10.32 22.88 0.24
C SER A 35 9.66 23.19 -1.11
N VAL A 36 9.67 24.47 -1.50
CA VAL A 36 9.09 25.00 -2.74
C VAL A 36 9.99 24.66 -3.92
N SER A 37 9.45 23.99 -4.92
CA SER A 37 10.04 23.86 -6.26
C SER A 37 8.99 24.20 -7.31
N GLU A 38 9.42 24.77 -8.43
CA GLU A 38 8.67 25.35 -9.56
C GLU A 38 7.26 24.75 -9.75
N ALA A 39 6.26 25.64 -9.85
CA ALA A 39 4.85 25.30 -9.93
C ALA A 39 4.57 24.36 -11.14
N GLU A 40 4.66 23.07 -10.94
CA GLU A 40 4.00 22.12 -11.80
C GLU A 40 2.49 22.37 -11.70
N THR A 41 1.84 22.49 -12.85
CA THR A 41 0.39 22.67 -12.91
C THR A 41 -0.28 21.50 -12.17
N ALA A 42 -1.21 21.80 -11.26
CA ALA A 42 -1.93 20.76 -10.55
C ALA A 42 -2.62 19.81 -11.55
N MET A 43 -2.58 18.54 -11.23
CA MET A 43 -3.23 17.47 -11.97
C MET A 43 -4.75 17.67 -11.98
N THR A 44 -5.41 17.29 -13.07
CA THR A 44 -6.87 17.28 -13.09
C THR A 44 -7.43 16.11 -12.29
N GLU A 45 -8.68 16.20 -11.87
CA GLU A 45 -9.37 15.10 -11.18
C GLU A 45 -9.41 13.80 -12.02
N GLU A 46 -9.57 13.93 -13.35
CA GLU A 46 -9.59 12.80 -14.28
C GLU A 46 -8.21 12.12 -14.38
N GLU A 47 -7.13 12.91 -14.43
CA GLU A 47 -5.76 12.38 -14.42
C GLU A 47 -5.46 11.67 -13.11
N TYR A 48 -5.85 12.26 -11.98
CA TYR A 48 -5.67 11.62 -10.68
C TYR A 48 -6.45 10.30 -10.55
N GLN A 49 -7.70 10.26 -11.01
CA GLN A 49 -8.49 9.02 -11.05
C GLN A 49 -7.83 7.96 -11.92
N SER A 50 -7.25 8.35 -13.07
CA SER A 50 -6.51 7.43 -13.93
C SER A 50 -5.31 6.83 -13.20
N ARG A 51 -4.58 7.61 -12.40
CA ARG A 51 -3.46 7.10 -11.59
C ARG A 51 -3.92 6.14 -10.48
N VAL A 52 -5.07 6.38 -9.87
CA VAL A 52 -5.68 5.43 -8.90
C VAL A 52 -6.07 4.12 -9.59
N GLU A 53 -6.66 4.19 -10.80
CA GLU A 53 -7.02 3.01 -11.57
C GLU A 53 -5.77 2.19 -11.97
N GLU A 54 -4.70 2.85 -12.42
CA GLU A 54 -3.42 2.24 -12.78
C GLU A 54 -2.81 1.51 -11.58
N MET A 55 -2.64 2.19 -10.45
CA MET A 55 -2.13 1.56 -9.21
C MET A 55 -2.98 0.34 -8.80
N SER A 56 -4.30 0.45 -8.88
CA SER A 56 -5.20 -0.64 -8.52
C SER A 56 -5.09 -1.83 -9.46
N ALA A 57 -4.86 -1.59 -10.76
CA ALA A 57 -4.67 -2.63 -11.75
C ALA A 57 -3.35 -3.38 -11.52
N ASP A 58 -2.26 -2.67 -11.26
CA ASP A 58 -0.93 -3.24 -11.02
C ASP A 58 -0.91 -4.10 -9.76
N VAL A 59 -1.51 -3.60 -8.68
CA VAL A 59 -1.69 -4.37 -7.43
C VAL A 59 -2.55 -5.60 -7.67
N GLY A 60 -3.63 -5.49 -8.45
CA GLY A 60 -4.51 -6.59 -8.81
C GLY A 60 -3.79 -7.67 -9.63
N GLU A 61 -2.92 -7.29 -10.57
CA GLU A 61 -2.11 -8.23 -11.35
C GLU A 61 -1.11 -8.98 -10.46
N ALA A 62 -0.41 -8.28 -9.58
CA ALA A 62 0.52 -8.89 -8.63
C ALA A 62 -0.17 -9.88 -7.69
N MET A 63 -1.36 -9.54 -7.17
CA MET A 63 -2.18 -10.44 -6.36
C MET A 63 -2.63 -11.68 -7.12
N SER A 64 -3.01 -11.52 -8.39
CA SER A 64 -3.40 -12.64 -9.25
C SER A 64 -2.22 -13.58 -9.47
N SER A 65 -1.02 -13.02 -9.69
CA SER A 65 0.23 -13.78 -9.83
C SER A 65 0.54 -14.57 -8.57
N MET A 66 0.42 -13.94 -7.39
CA MET A 66 0.63 -14.59 -6.10
C MET A 66 -0.39 -15.73 -5.85
N SER A 67 -1.64 -15.55 -6.22
CA SER A 67 -2.70 -16.55 -6.05
C SER A 67 -2.48 -17.80 -6.92
N ALA A 68 -1.75 -17.69 -8.01
CA ALA A 68 -1.40 -18.80 -8.90
C ALA A 68 -0.22 -19.63 -8.38
N LEU A 69 0.52 -19.16 -7.37
CA LEU A 69 1.67 -19.84 -6.81
C LEU A 69 1.23 -20.86 -5.76
N SER A 70 1.83 -22.05 -5.84
CA SER A 70 1.68 -23.09 -4.81
C SER A 70 2.99 -23.15 -4.01
N ALA A 71 2.99 -22.68 -2.78
CA ALA A 71 4.17 -22.70 -1.89
C ALA A 71 4.49 -24.15 -1.45
N THR A 72 4.94 -24.98 -2.38
CA THR A 72 5.27 -26.39 -2.12
C THR A 72 6.77 -26.64 -1.94
N ASP A 73 7.59 -25.69 -2.36
CA ASP A 73 9.04 -25.73 -2.29
C ASP A 73 9.64 -24.31 -2.15
N GLU A 74 10.94 -24.23 -1.88
CA GLU A 74 11.64 -22.96 -1.70
C GLU A 74 11.54 -22.05 -2.92
N ALA A 75 11.62 -22.59 -4.13
CA ALA A 75 11.57 -21.80 -5.36
C ALA A 75 10.18 -21.14 -5.52
N SER A 76 9.11 -21.86 -5.24
CA SER A 76 7.74 -21.33 -5.24
C SER A 76 7.54 -20.27 -4.16
N PHE A 77 8.18 -20.45 -2.99
CA PHE A 77 8.10 -19.47 -1.92
C PHE A 77 8.85 -18.16 -2.29
N ARG A 78 10.05 -18.25 -2.86
CA ARG A 78 10.79 -17.09 -3.40
C ARG A 78 9.99 -16.37 -4.49
N ALA A 79 9.37 -17.08 -5.41
CA ALA A 79 8.49 -16.49 -6.42
C ALA A 79 7.28 -15.76 -5.78
N GLY A 80 6.78 -16.25 -4.65
CA GLY A 80 5.76 -15.57 -3.85
C GLY A 80 6.27 -14.26 -3.25
N ILE A 81 7.48 -14.24 -2.72
CA ILE A 81 8.14 -13.02 -2.22
C ILE A 81 8.31 -12.01 -3.35
N ASP A 82 8.77 -12.43 -4.52
CA ASP A 82 8.94 -11.56 -5.69
C ASP A 82 7.59 -10.93 -6.13
N ALA A 83 6.52 -11.72 -6.12
CA ALA A 83 5.17 -11.24 -6.43
C ALA A 83 4.68 -10.20 -5.41
N VAL A 84 4.91 -10.41 -4.11
CA VAL A 84 4.60 -9.41 -3.07
C VAL A 84 5.46 -8.15 -3.26
N ARG A 85 6.76 -8.31 -3.52
CA ARG A 85 7.69 -7.19 -3.74
C ARG A 85 7.27 -6.34 -4.96
N SER A 86 6.68 -6.96 -5.99
CA SER A 86 6.19 -6.22 -7.16
C SER A 86 5.04 -5.25 -6.85
N MET A 87 4.33 -5.43 -5.74
CA MET A 87 3.28 -4.50 -5.32
C MET A 87 3.83 -3.20 -4.71
N VAL A 88 5.10 -3.17 -4.33
CA VAL A 88 5.73 -2.00 -3.67
C VAL A 88 5.79 -0.80 -4.61
N ALA A 89 6.23 -1.01 -5.85
CA ALA A 89 6.45 0.07 -6.82
C ALA A 89 5.17 0.88 -7.10
N PRO A 90 3.99 0.29 -7.40
CA PRO A 90 2.75 1.03 -7.60
C PRO A 90 2.38 1.95 -6.44
N PHE A 91 2.56 1.50 -5.18
CA PHE A 91 2.30 2.33 -4.00
C PHE A 91 3.29 3.50 -3.90
N ARG A 92 4.58 3.24 -4.11
CA ARG A 92 5.62 4.29 -4.09
C ARG A 92 5.40 5.33 -5.20
N GLU A 93 5.06 4.89 -6.41
CA GLU A 93 4.81 5.77 -7.55
C GLU A 93 3.59 6.66 -7.30
N PHE A 94 2.52 6.11 -6.74
CA PHE A 94 1.35 6.90 -6.40
C PHE A 94 1.63 7.90 -5.27
N ALA A 95 2.35 7.50 -4.23
CA ALA A 95 2.76 8.38 -3.14
C ALA A 95 3.70 9.53 -3.59
N ALA A 96 4.43 9.33 -4.68
CA ALA A 96 5.35 10.32 -5.24
C ALA A 96 4.66 11.42 -6.09
N ILE A 97 3.35 11.41 -6.25
CA ILE A 97 2.62 12.48 -6.94
C ILE A 97 2.77 13.77 -6.14
N THR A 98 3.38 14.79 -6.76
CA THR A 98 3.69 16.09 -6.12
C THR A 98 2.68 17.19 -6.42
N ASN A 99 1.83 16.98 -7.43
CA ASN A 99 0.89 17.95 -7.97
C ASN A 99 -0.54 17.40 -8.07
N PRO A 100 -1.11 16.85 -6.98
CA PRO A 100 -2.49 16.35 -7.01
C PRO A 100 -3.49 17.47 -7.32
N PRO A 101 -4.76 17.18 -7.65
CA PRO A 101 -5.79 18.19 -7.77
C PRO A 101 -5.84 19.06 -6.51
N GLU A 102 -5.92 20.38 -6.68
CA GLU A 102 -5.87 21.34 -5.56
C GLU A 102 -6.97 21.03 -4.51
N ALA A 103 -8.17 20.63 -4.96
CA ALA A 103 -9.27 20.27 -4.09
C ALA A 103 -9.01 18.98 -3.27
N TRP A 104 -8.06 18.13 -3.71
CA TRP A 104 -7.75 16.84 -3.10
C TRP A 104 -6.36 16.77 -2.48
N ALA A 105 -5.69 17.90 -2.32
CA ALA A 105 -4.32 17.94 -1.80
C ALA A 105 -4.19 17.32 -0.40
N ASP A 106 -5.12 17.64 0.50
CA ASP A 106 -5.15 17.08 1.86
C ASP A 106 -5.47 15.59 1.84
N ALA A 107 -6.44 15.18 1.02
CA ALA A 107 -6.78 13.78 0.81
C ALA A 107 -5.59 12.99 0.26
N HIS A 108 -4.90 13.55 -0.75
CA HIS A 108 -3.70 12.93 -1.32
C HIS A 108 -2.58 12.77 -0.30
N SER A 109 -2.38 13.75 0.58
CA SER A 109 -1.36 13.64 1.64
C SER A 109 -1.58 12.40 2.51
N LYS A 110 -2.81 12.14 2.92
CA LYS A 110 -3.15 10.93 3.68
C LYS A 110 -3.01 9.65 2.87
N ILE A 111 -3.44 9.67 1.61
CA ILE A 111 -3.30 8.53 0.71
C ILE A 111 -1.82 8.21 0.48
N ALA A 112 -0.98 9.23 0.25
CA ALA A 112 0.46 9.05 0.06
C ALA A 112 1.14 8.47 1.32
N GLU A 113 0.75 8.91 2.51
CA GLU A 113 1.21 8.33 3.78
C GLU A 113 0.80 6.86 3.89
N GLY A 114 -0.45 6.53 3.60
CA GLY A 114 -0.95 5.16 3.56
C GLY A 114 -0.22 4.29 2.52
N CYS A 115 0.00 4.80 1.31
CA CYS A 115 0.75 4.10 0.26
C CYS A 115 2.19 3.81 0.69
N ASN A 116 2.88 4.79 1.30
CA ASN A 116 4.22 4.59 1.82
C ASN A 116 4.25 3.54 2.94
N GLY A 117 3.31 3.60 3.89
CA GLY A 117 3.19 2.61 4.95
C GLY A 117 2.95 1.20 4.43
N PHE A 118 2.12 1.06 3.38
CA PHE A 118 1.93 -0.22 2.68
C PHE A 118 3.24 -0.72 2.06
N ALA A 119 3.93 0.14 1.32
CA ALA A 119 5.19 -0.19 0.67
C ALA A 119 6.24 -0.63 1.69
N ASP A 120 6.42 0.13 2.79
CA ASP A 120 7.36 -0.20 3.86
C ASP A 120 7.06 -1.56 4.51
N ALA A 121 5.78 -1.83 4.79
CA ALA A 121 5.37 -3.08 5.41
C ALA A 121 5.58 -4.28 4.47
N LEU A 122 5.28 -4.14 3.18
CA LEU A 122 5.51 -5.19 2.17
C LEU A 122 7.01 -5.46 1.96
N GLU A 123 7.83 -4.42 1.85
CA GLU A 123 9.29 -4.55 1.73
C GLU A 123 9.87 -5.29 2.94
N GLY A 124 9.54 -4.84 4.16
CA GLY A 124 10.03 -5.45 5.38
C GLY A 124 9.58 -6.91 5.54
N LEU A 125 8.36 -7.24 5.14
CA LEU A 125 7.88 -8.62 5.13
C LEU A 125 8.69 -9.49 4.16
N CYS A 126 8.95 -8.98 2.94
CA CYS A 126 9.76 -9.68 1.95
C CYS A 126 11.18 -9.91 2.44
N ASP A 127 11.83 -8.88 2.99
CA ASP A 127 13.20 -8.95 3.50
C ASP A 127 13.31 -9.96 4.67
N SER A 128 12.33 -9.96 5.58
CA SER A 128 12.27 -10.93 6.68
C SER A 128 12.07 -12.37 6.18
N ALA A 129 11.25 -12.56 5.14
CA ALA A 129 10.99 -13.87 4.55
C ALA A 129 12.23 -14.40 3.82
N GLU A 130 12.94 -13.56 3.07
CA GLU A 130 14.21 -13.90 2.43
C GLU A 130 15.28 -14.24 3.47
N GLY A 131 15.44 -13.40 4.50
CA GLY A 131 16.38 -13.65 5.59
C GLY A 131 16.12 -14.98 6.33
N MET A 132 14.83 -15.37 6.47
CA MET A 132 14.50 -16.69 7.03
C MET A 132 14.91 -17.84 6.10
N LEU A 133 14.71 -17.70 4.79
CA LEU A 133 15.12 -18.71 3.81
C LEU A 133 16.65 -18.86 3.74
N ASP A 134 17.35 -17.74 3.85
CA ASP A 134 18.84 -17.71 3.81
C ASP A 134 19.46 -18.13 5.15
N GLY A 135 18.65 -18.23 6.21
CA GLY A 135 19.11 -18.63 7.55
C GLY A 135 19.67 -17.47 8.38
N ASP A 136 19.52 -16.23 7.92
CA ASP A 136 19.97 -15.02 8.60
C ASP A 136 18.98 -14.54 9.67
N VAL A 137 17.71 -14.90 9.53
CA VAL A 137 16.60 -14.57 10.44
C VAL A 137 16.05 -15.86 11.05
N THR A 138 15.87 -15.86 12.38
CA THR A 138 15.28 -17.01 13.05
C THR A 138 13.75 -17.07 12.81
N THR A 139 13.14 -18.26 12.98
CA THR A 139 11.68 -18.40 12.86
C THR A 139 10.92 -17.50 13.85
N ASP A 140 11.46 -17.30 15.06
CA ASP A 140 10.83 -16.46 16.07
C ASP A 140 10.90 -14.99 15.67
N ASP A 141 12.06 -14.53 15.15
CA ASP A 141 12.20 -13.15 14.65
C ASP A 141 11.31 -12.90 13.42
N TYR A 142 11.23 -13.88 12.51
CA TYR A 142 10.30 -13.80 11.37
C TYR A 142 8.84 -13.67 11.83
N ASN A 143 8.39 -14.47 12.78
CA ASN A 143 7.03 -14.42 13.30
C ASN A 143 6.74 -13.04 13.95
N ASN A 144 7.70 -12.48 14.69
CA ASN A 144 7.57 -11.15 15.26
C ASN A 144 7.48 -10.08 14.17
N ALA A 145 8.31 -10.17 13.14
CA ALA A 145 8.29 -9.27 11.98
C ALA A 145 6.94 -9.34 11.25
N VAL A 146 6.38 -10.54 11.02
CA VAL A 146 5.06 -10.71 10.42
C VAL A 146 3.98 -9.99 11.22
N MET A 147 4.02 -10.06 12.56
CA MET A 147 3.06 -9.35 13.41
C MET A 147 3.21 -7.82 13.30
N GLU A 148 4.44 -7.32 13.30
CA GLU A 148 4.75 -5.89 13.17
C GLU A 148 4.25 -5.36 11.81
N TYR A 149 4.62 -6.01 10.71
CA TYR A 149 4.22 -5.58 9.37
C TYR A 149 2.71 -5.73 9.13
N THR A 150 2.06 -6.73 9.72
CA THR A 150 0.59 -6.84 9.68
C THR A 150 -0.08 -5.64 10.36
N THR A 151 0.49 -5.17 11.47
CA THR A 151 0.01 -3.95 12.13
C THR A 151 0.21 -2.74 11.24
N GLY A 152 1.40 -2.57 10.65
CA GLY A 152 1.68 -1.49 9.68
C GLY A 152 0.73 -1.49 8.48
N LEU A 153 0.43 -2.65 7.91
CA LEU A 153 -0.56 -2.77 6.82
C LEU A 153 -1.97 -2.34 7.27
N THR A 154 -2.35 -2.62 8.51
CA THR A 154 -3.65 -2.22 9.05
C THR A 154 -3.73 -0.70 9.22
N GLU A 155 -2.68 -0.08 9.75
CA GLU A 155 -2.58 1.38 9.91
C GLU A 155 -2.58 2.09 8.54
N ALA A 156 -1.78 1.60 7.60
CA ALA A 156 -1.73 2.10 6.23
C ALA A 156 -3.10 2.01 5.54
N SER A 157 -3.82 0.90 5.73
CA SER A 157 -5.18 0.71 5.22
C SER A 157 -6.18 1.72 5.79
N ALA A 158 -6.05 2.06 7.07
CA ALA A 158 -6.90 3.07 7.70
C ALA A 158 -6.66 4.46 7.08
N LEU A 159 -5.39 4.84 6.86
CA LEU A 159 -5.01 6.09 6.20
C LEU A 159 -5.56 6.16 4.76
N LEU A 160 -5.43 5.08 3.99
CA LEU A 160 -5.99 5.01 2.63
C LEU A 160 -7.51 5.17 2.65
N THR A 161 -8.20 4.49 3.56
CA THR A 161 -9.66 4.58 3.70
C THR A 161 -10.09 6.01 4.06
N GLU A 162 -9.39 6.65 4.99
CA GLU A 162 -9.66 8.03 5.38
C GLU A 162 -9.41 9.00 4.21
N GLY A 163 -8.25 8.89 3.56
CA GLY A 163 -7.89 9.75 2.44
C GLY A 163 -8.85 9.63 1.25
N PHE A 164 -9.23 8.41 0.84
CA PHE A 164 -10.23 8.23 -0.21
C PHE A 164 -11.62 8.70 0.20
N GLY A 165 -11.99 8.56 1.47
CA GLY A 165 -13.24 9.10 2.00
C GLY A 165 -13.35 10.62 1.87
N MET A 166 -12.24 11.36 2.01
CA MET A 166 -12.18 12.82 1.83
C MET A 166 -12.41 13.26 0.36
N ILE A 167 -12.13 12.39 -0.62
CA ILE A 167 -12.38 12.69 -2.05
C ILE A 167 -13.87 12.55 -2.39
N GLU A 168 -14.62 11.72 -1.66
CA GLU A 168 -16.03 11.43 -1.92
C GLU A 168 -16.99 12.49 -1.34
N GLU A 169 -16.54 13.32 -0.40
CA GLU A 169 -17.34 14.40 0.21
C GLU A 169 -17.39 15.65 -0.68
#